data_ec9a4d3c8a960b0a642bfabe6b033030
#
_entry.id   ec9a4d3c8a960b0a642bfabe6b033030
#
_cell.length_a   1.000
_cell.length_b   1.000
_cell.length_c   1.000
_cell.angle_alpha   90.00
_cell.angle_beta   90.00
_cell.angle_gamma   90.00
#
_symmetry.space_group_name_H-M   'P 1'
#
loop_
_entity.id
_entity.type
_entity.pdbx_description
1 polymer ?
#
loop_
_entity_poly.entity_id
_entity_poly.type
_entity_poly.pdbx_seq_one_letter_code
_entity_poly.pdbx_strand_id
1 'polypeptide(L)'
;MIYSLTLAALMITSFSSCSDDNDPVLTQKDWDGTTTYFASADAMKFDTYYKPSVGYVGDPMPFYDPQAKDFKIMYLQEYRPNQAGTYHPIWAVSTQDAASYRSMGELISCGGLSEQDAAIGTGSTIYNPSDKLYYTFYTGNKYQPTSSENGQVVMYATSPDFKTWTNNRTFYLKGDTDGYSKNDFRDPFVFEGEDGKYHMLVSTTKSGKGVLAEYTSTDMKSWEHAGVFMTMMWDRFYECPDV
;
A
#
# COMPACT_ATOMS: atom_id res chain seq x y z
N MET A 1 -46.05 -3.71 -53.08
CA MET A 1 -44.91 -4.21 -52.29
C MET A 1 -44.49 -3.06 -51.37
N ILE A 2 -44.99 -3.05 -50.15
CA ILE A 2 -44.80 -1.96 -49.17
C ILE A 2 -43.78 -2.46 -48.18
N TYR A 3 -42.61 -1.82 -48.10
CA TYR A 3 -41.59 -2.12 -47.09
C TYR A 3 -41.89 -1.29 -45.86
N SER A 4 -42.22 -1.96 -44.77
CA SER A 4 -42.38 -1.36 -43.46
C SER A 4 -40.98 -1.22 -42.82
N LEU A 5 -40.55 0.02 -42.59
CA LEU A 5 -39.39 0.30 -41.79
C LEU A 5 -39.82 0.31 -40.29
N THR A 6 -39.39 -0.71 -39.58
CA THR A 6 -39.48 -0.73 -38.13
C THR A 6 -38.34 0.10 -37.52
N LEU A 7 -38.67 1.22 -36.95
CA LEU A 7 -37.77 2.09 -36.20
C LEU A 7 -37.52 1.45 -34.86
N ALA A 8 -36.34 0.89 -34.64
CA ALA A 8 -35.93 0.44 -33.33
C ALA A 8 -35.56 1.65 -32.48
N ALA A 9 -36.45 2.00 -31.54
CA ALA A 9 -36.15 3.01 -30.54
C ALA A 9 -35.13 2.47 -29.56
N LEU A 10 -33.89 2.99 -29.64
CA LEU A 10 -32.85 2.77 -28.66
C LEU A 10 -33.24 3.51 -27.39
N MET A 11 -33.76 2.80 -26.40
CA MET A 11 -33.92 3.38 -25.06
C MET A 11 -32.54 3.58 -24.46
N ILE A 12 -32.05 4.80 -24.50
CA ILE A 12 -30.96 5.25 -23.66
C ILE A 12 -31.55 5.35 -22.25
N THR A 13 -31.38 4.33 -21.43
CA THR A 13 -31.56 4.46 -19.98
C THR A 13 -30.43 5.37 -19.51
N SER A 14 -30.72 6.63 -19.37
CA SER A 14 -29.92 7.55 -18.56
C SER A 14 -29.91 6.96 -17.16
N PHE A 15 -28.77 6.40 -16.73
CA PHE A 15 -28.52 6.21 -15.32
C PHE A 15 -28.49 7.62 -14.73
N SER A 16 -29.62 8.04 -14.18
CA SER A 16 -29.64 9.14 -13.25
C SER A 16 -28.83 8.66 -12.05
N SER A 17 -27.58 9.08 -11.95
CA SER A 17 -26.87 9.09 -10.70
C SER A 17 -27.80 9.82 -9.75
N CYS A 18 -28.21 9.17 -8.67
CA CYS A 18 -28.86 9.85 -7.56
C CYS A 18 -27.81 10.81 -6.97
N SER A 19 -27.66 11.97 -7.54
CA SER A 19 -27.09 13.08 -6.84
C SER A 19 -28.18 13.53 -5.87
N ASP A 20 -27.96 13.30 -4.59
CA ASP A 20 -28.72 14.00 -3.57
C ASP A 20 -28.44 15.49 -3.80
N ASP A 21 -29.48 16.32 -3.89
CA ASP A 21 -29.35 17.78 -4.14
C ASP A 21 -28.50 18.48 -3.05
N ASN A 22 -28.03 17.74 -2.06
CA ASN A 22 -27.16 18.18 -0.98
C ASN A 22 -25.69 17.73 -1.13
N ASP A 23 -25.33 17.02 -2.21
CA ASP A 23 -23.93 16.72 -2.45
C ASP A 23 -23.14 18.01 -2.70
N PRO A 24 -22.08 18.28 -1.94
CA PRO A 24 -21.26 19.46 -2.18
C PRO A 24 -20.66 19.39 -3.58
N VAL A 25 -21.03 20.31 -4.44
CA VAL A 25 -20.39 20.46 -5.74
C VAL A 25 -19.00 21.02 -5.50
N LEU A 26 -17.99 20.15 -5.56
CA LEU A 26 -16.60 20.55 -5.48
C LEU A 26 -16.20 21.21 -6.80
N THR A 27 -15.89 22.50 -6.75
CA THR A 27 -15.36 23.23 -7.89
C THR A 27 -13.87 23.46 -7.71
N GLN A 28 -13.14 23.61 -8.81
CA GLN A 28 -11.70 23.94 -8.77
C GLN A 28 -11.42 25.21 -7.95
N LYS A 29 -12.40 26.10 -7.85
CA LYS A 29 -12.33 27.35 -7.10
C LYS A 29 -12.27 27.11 -5.59
N ASP A 30 -12.80 25.98 -5.13
CA ASP A 30 -12.90 25.66 -3.71
C ASP A 30 -11.64 24.98 -3.20
N TRP A 31 -10.69 24.68 -4.08
CA TRP A 31 -9.43 24.07 -3.69
C TRP A 31 -8.34 25.13 -3.43
N ASP A 32 -8.07 25.35 -2.17
CA ASP A 32 -6.99 26.21 -1.66
C ASP A 32 -5.69 25.45 -1.34
N GLY A 33 -5.66 24.14 -1.57
CA GLY A 33 -4.51 23.27 -1.26
C GLY A 33 -4.34 22.93 0.23
N THR A 34 -5.15 23.49 1.10
CA THR A 34 -5.10 23.28 2.56
C THR A 34 -6.39 22.73 3.12
N THR A 35 -7.50 22.94 2.43
CA THR A 35 -8.82 22.55 2.89
C THR A 35 -9.12 21.10 2.53
N THR A 36 -9.55 20.33 3.48
CA THR A 36 -10.00 18.96 3.27
C THR A 36 -11.43 18.99 2.79
N TYR A 37 -11.64 18.62 1.53
CA TYR A 37 -12.96 18.68 0.88
C TYR A 37 -13.83 17.50 1.25
N PHE A 38 -14.46 17.57 2.39
CA PHE A 38 -15.68 16.84 2.67
C PHE A 38 -16.57 17.76 3.48
N ALA A 39 -17.25 18.62 2.76
CA ALA A 39 -17.87 19.77 3.34
C ALA A 39 -19.20 19.51 4.02
N SER A 40 -19.79 18.33 3.92
CA SER A 40 -21.05 18.07 4.63
C SER A 40 -20.87 16.97 5.68
N ALA A 41 -21.49 17.17 6.83
CA ALA A 41 -21.64 16.12 7.83
C ALA A 41 -22.36 14.89 7.27
N ASP A 42 -23.08 15.02 6.17
CA ASP A 42 -23.78 13.95 5.50
C ASP A 42 -22.88 13.13 4.57
N ALA A 43 -21.92 13.77 3.90
CA ALA A 43 -20.87 13.03 3.17
C ALA A 43 -20.02 12.15 4.09
N MET A 44 -19.94 12.47 5.37
CA MET A 44 -19.27 11.66 6.40
C MET A 44 -20.13 10.46 6.88
N LYS A 45 -21.39 10.37 6.48
CA LYS A 45 -22.29 9.25 6.83
C LYS A 45 -22.19 8.09 5.84
N PHE A 46 -21.59 8.30 4.69
CA PHE A 46 -21.32 7.22 3.75
C PHE A 46 -20.02 6.51 4.14
N ASP A 47 -20.14 5.45 4.90
CA ASP A 47 -19.02 4.62 5.33
C ASP A 47 -18.32 3.88 4.18
N THR A 48 -18.74 4.13 2.93
CA THR A 48 -18.19 3.51 1.72
C THR A 48 -16.73 3.90 1.49
N TYR A 49 -16.31 5.08 1.96
CA TYR A 49 -14.93 5.56 1.86
C TYR A 49 -14.42 5.95 3.23
N TYR A 50 -13.43 5.21 3.72
CA TYR A 50 -12.78 5.59 4.95
C TYR A 50 -11.98 6.87 4.78
N LYS A 51 -12.16 7.80 5.73
CA LYS A 51 -11.36 9.00 5.88
C LYS A 51 -10.82 9.06 7.31
N PRO A 52 -9.49 9.17 7.50
CA PRO A 52 -8.93 9.37 8.83
C PRO A 52 -9.36 10.74 9.39
N SER A 53 -9.43 10.84 10.71
CA SER A 53 -9.73 12.10 11.39
C SER A 53 -8.66 13.17 11.16
N VAL A 54 -7.45 12.76 10.75
CA VAL A 54 -6.29 13.60 10.50
C VAL A 54 -5.58 13.10 9.25
N GLY A 55 -5.25 13.99 8.32
CA GLY A 55 -4.48 13.68 7.12
C GLY A 55 -5.26 12.87 6.08
N TYR A 56 -4.53 12.06 5.33
CA TYR A 56 -5.04 11.31 4.18
C TYR A 56 -4.59 9.87 4.21
N VAL A 57 -5.31 9.01 3.50
CA VAL A 57 -4.91 7.64 3.21
C VAL A 57 -4.03 7.63 1.96
N GLY A 58 -2.78 7.22 2.11
CA GLY A 58 -1.89 6.87 1.00
C GLY A 58 -1.75 5.36 0.90
N ASP A 59 -1.62 4.84 -0.30
CA ASP A 59 -1.28 3.45 -0.64
C ASP A 59 -1.93 2.39 0.27
N PRO A 60 -3.20 2.06 0.07
CA PRO A 60 -3.87 1.06 0.88
C PRO A 60 -3.29 -0.34 0.63
N MET A 61 -3.03 -1.06 1.71
CA MET A 61 -2.46 -2.41 1.74
C MET A 61 -3.47 -3.35 2.42
N PRO A 62 -4.42 -3.92 1.67
CA PRO A 62 -5.44 -4.80 2.23
C PRO A 62 -4.85 -6.15 2.64
N PHE A 63 -5.33 -6.69 3.75
CA PHE A 63 -5.00 -7.99 4.26
C PHE A 63 -6.24 -8.65 4.86
N TYR A 64 -6.55 -9.88 4.46
CA TYR A 64 -7.56 -10.67 5.16
C TYR A 64 -6.93 -11.34 6.37
N ASP A 65 -7.40 -10.97 7.56
CA ASP A 65 -6.94 -11.56 8.82
C ASP A 65 -7.68 -12.89 9.08
N PRO A 66 -7.01 -14.04 8.93
CA PRO A 66 -7.64 -15.34 9.13
C PRO A 66 -7.98 -15.61 10.61
N GLN A 67 -7.35 -14.90 11.54
CA GLN A 67 -7.59 -15.07 12.97
C GLN A 67 -8.83 -14.27 13.42
N ALA A 68 -8.94 -13.03 12.98
CA ALA A 68 -10.07 -12.16 13.31
C ALA A 68 -11.27 -12.34 12.34
N LYS A 69 -11.05 -12.95 11.18
CA LYS A 69 -12.01 -13.14 10.09
C LYS A 69 -12.62 -11.83 9.61
N ASP A 70 -11.77 -10.83 9.47
CA ASP A 70 -12.09 -9.51 8.93
C ASP A 70 -10.96 -9.03 8.02
N PHE A 71 -11.19 -7.92 7.32
CA PHE A 71 -10.15 -7.25 6.57
C PHE A 71 -9.47 -6.21 7.43
N LYS A 72 -8.14 -6.18 7.37
CA LYS A 72 -7.30 -5.10 7.82
C LYS A 72 -6.81 -4.35 6.59
N ILE A 73 -7.01 -3.06 6.55
CA ILE A 73 -6.47 -2.21 5.50
C ILE A 73 -5.44 -1.31 6.16
N MET A 74 -4.19 -1.68 6.00
CA MET A 74 -3.08 -0.81 6.35
C MET A 74 -2.94 0.28 5.30
N TYR A 75 -2.42 1.44 5.68
CA TYR A 75 -2.18 2.54 4.76
C TYR A 75 -1.08 3.46 5.25
N LEU A 76 -0.45 4.17 4.34
CA LEU A 76 0.49 5.21 4.66
C LEU A 76 -0.26 6.46 5.11
N GLN A 77 0.02 6.92 6.33
CA GLN A 77 -0.63 8.12 6.87
C GLN A 77 0.05 9.39 6.37
N GLU A 78 -0.69 10.14 5.59
CA GLU A 78 -0.27 11.42 5.01
C GLU A 78 -0.68 12.60 5.91
N TYR A 79 0.05 12.80 7.02
CA TYR A 79 -0.17 13.98 7.88
C TYR A 79 1.11 14.44 8.57
N ARG A 80 1.44 15.74 8.41
CA ARG A 80 2.72 16.28 8.87
C ARG A 80 2.69 17.74 9.23
N PRO A 81 2.07 18.08 10.34
CA PRO A 81 1.84 19.49 10.66
C PRO A 81 3.11 20.31 10.88
N ASN A 82 4.27 19.78 11.14
CA ASN A 82 5.45 20.56 11.47
C ASN A 82 6.77 19.80 11.25
N GLN A 83 6.83 18.89 10.27
CA GLN A 83 8.02 18.07 10.07
C GLN A 83 8.67 18.34 8.72
N ALA A 84 9.98 18.49 8.73
CA ALA A 84 10.80 18.45 7.52
C ALA A 84 11.08 16.99 7.17
N GLY A 85 10.92 16.63 5.92
CA GLY A 85 11.16 15.29 5.42
C GLY A 85 9.89 14.47 5.24
N THR A 86 10.07 13.26 4.78
CA THR A 86 8.98 12.32 4.50
C THR A 86 8.89 11.26 5.58
N TYR A 87 7.67 10.88 5.96
CA TYR A 87 7.47 9.91 7.03
C TYR A 87 6.55 8.78 6.60
N HIS A 88 5.27 8.92 6.50
CA HIS A 88 4.30 7.88 6.20
C HIS A 88 4.33 6.71 7.20
N PRO A 89 4.04 6.94 8.51
CA PRO A 89 3.80 5.81 9.40
C PRO A 89 2.65 4.96 8.88
N ILE A 90 2.66 3.66 9.16
CA ILE A 90 1.56 2.78 8.77
C ILE A 90 0.46 2.85 9.82
N TRP A 91 -0.70 3.26 9.38
CA TRP A 91 -1.96 3.21 10.12
C TRP A 91 -2.83 2.09 9.56
N ALA A 92 -3.90 1.74 10.27
CA ALA A 92 -4.84 0.76 9.77
C ALA A 92 -6.29 1.04 10.16
N VAL A 93 -7.16 0.41 9.39
CA VAL A 93 -8.57 0.20 9.72
C VAL A 93 -8.91 -1.26 9.63
N SER A 94 -9.94 -1.70 10.37
CA SER A 94 -10.57 -3.00 10.18
C SER A 94 -11.97 -2.84 9.63
N THR A 95 -12.40 -3.80 8.80
CA THR A 95 -13.73 -3.87 8.21
C THR A 95 -14.15 -5.31 7.96
N GLN A 96 -15.44 -5.59 8.03
CA GLN A 96 -16.01 -6.90 7.68
C GLN A 96 -16.77 -6.86 6.37
N ASP A 97 -17.13 -5.68 5.89
CA ASP A 97 -18.08 -5.46 4.80
C ASP A 97 -17.56 -4.46 3.74
N ALA A 98 -16.38 -3.90 3.95
CA ALA A 98 -15.79 -2.83 3.13
C ALA A 98 -16.70 -1.57 3.00
N ALA A 99 -17.63 -1.40 3.94
CA ALA A 99 -18.53 -0.27 4.01
C ALA A 99 -18.45 0.44 5.36
N SER A 100 -18.24 -0.34 6.44
CA SER A 100 -18.09 0.18 7.80
C SER A 100 -16.65 -0.03 8.26
N TYR A 101 -15.98 1.04 8.70
CA TYR A 101 -14.58 1.01 9.06
C TYR A 101 -14.35 1.38 10.52
N ARG A 102 -13.48 0.63 11.17
CA ARG A 102 -13.02 0.91 12.52
C ARG A 102 -11.54 1.28 12.49
N SER A 103 -11.22 2.49 12.89
CA SER A 103 -9.82 2.92 13.00
C SER A 103 -9.06 2.11 14.05
N MET A 104 -7.86 1.71 13.71
CA MET A 104 -6.90 1.05 14.60
C MET A 104 -5.77 2.02 15.01
N GLY A 105 -5.68 3.19 14.38
CA GLY A 105 -4.63 4.17 14.63
C GLY A 105 -3.31 3.80 13.98
N GLU A 106 -2.23 4.38 14.51
CA GLU A 106 -0.85 4.08 14.09
C GLU A 106 -0.43 2.72 14.62
N LEU A 107 0.04 1.86 13.73
CA LEU A 107 0.54 0.53 14.05
C LEU A 107 2.06 0.42 13.93
N ILE A 108 2.65 1.01 12.89
CA ILE A 108 4.09 0.96 12.63
C ILE A 108 4.60 2.37 12.46
N SER A 109 5.41 2.82 13.42
CA SER A 109 6.02 4.16 13.41
C SER A 109 7.24 4.21 12.50
N CYS A 110 7.45 5.36 11.89
CA CYS A 110 8.72 5.65 11.21
C CYS A 110 9.89 5.70 12.20
N GLY A 111 11.08 5.56 11.67
CA GLY A 111 12.32 5.84 12.38
C GLY A 111 12.63 7.34 12.46
N GLY A 112 13.71 7.68 13.13
CA GLY A 112 14.29 9.02 13.11
C GLY A 112 14.93 9.34 11.75
N LEU A 113 15.27 10.63 11.52
CA LEU A 113 15.82 11.08 10.23
C LEU A 113 17.11 10.38 9.81
N SER A 114 17.89 9.84 10.76
CA SER A 114 19.11 9.09 10.47
C SER A 114 18.89 7.61 10.22
N GLU A 115 17.70 7.08 10.52
CA GLU A 115 17.37 5.67 10.36
C GLU A 115 16.95 5.34 8.91
N GLN A 116 16.98 4.08 8.56
CA GLN A 116 16.65 3.63 7.21
C GLN A 116 15.16 3.81 6.88
N ASP A 117 14.30 3.69 7.88
CA ASP A 117 12.86 3.88 7.79
C ASP A 117 12.41 5.28 8.26
N ALA A 118 13.23 6.30 7.98
CA ALA A 118 12.85 7.70 8.22
C ALA A 118 11.53 8.05 7.52
N ALA A 119 11.26 7.41 6.38
CA ALA A 119 9.93 7.34 5.78
C ALA A 119 9.61 5.89 5.43
N ILE A 120 8.34 5.50 5.58
CA ILE A 120 7.86 4.19 5.19
C ILE A 120 7.17 4.30 3.82
N GLY A 121 7.44 3.36 2.93
CA GLY A 121 6.71 3.16 1.69
C GLY A 121 5.87 1.89 1.75
N THR A 122 5.13 1.64 0.69
CA THR A 122 4.17 0.55 0.56
C THR A 122 4.78 -0.82 0.81
N GLY A 123 3.93 -1.77 1.12
CA GLY A 123 4.30 -3.15 1.38
C GLY A 123 3.10 -4.07 1.46
N SER A 124 3.26 -5.20 2.15
CA SER A 124 2.19 -6.18 2.32
C SER A 124 2.29 -6.86 3.69
N THR A 125 1.18 -7.47 4.09
CA THR A 125 1.09 -8.20 5.36
C THR A 125 0.74 -9.66 5.10
N ILE A 126 1.35 -10.56 5.88
CA ILE A 126 1.07 -11.98 5.88
C ILE A 126 1.07 -12.52 7.31
N TYR A 127 0.24 -13.52 7.60
CA TYR A 127 0.26 -14.25 8.87
C TYR A 127 1.06 -15.54 8.72
N ASN A 128 2.03 -15.75 9.61
CA ASN A 128 2.81 -16.99 9.67
C ASN A 128 2.22 -17.91 10.75
N PRO A 129 1.58 -19.03 10.37
CA PRO A 129 0.98 -19.94 11.34
C PRO A 129 2.02 -20.72 12.17
N SER A 130 3.27 -20.83 11.70
CA SER A 130 4.33 -21.60 12.37
C SER A 130 4.83 -20.90 13.62
N ASP A 131 5.04 -19.58 13.60
CA ASP A 131 5.45 -18.80 14.77
C ASP A 131 4.30 -17.93 15.34
N LYS A 132 3.13 -17.99 14.70
CA LYS A 132 1.91 -17.27 15.10
C LYS A 132 2.09 -15.75 15.14
N LEU A 133 2.83 -15.23 14.19
CA LEU A 133 3.08 -13.80 14.04
C LEU A 133 2.52 -13.29 12.71
N TYR A 134 2.05 -12.07 12.76
CA TYR A 134 1.87 -11.25 11.57
C TYR A 134 3.19 -10.61 11.19
N TYR A 135 3.50 -10.59 9.91
CA TYR A 135 4.64 -9.89 9.33
C TYR A 135 4.11 -8.84 8.37
N THR A 136 4.49 -7.61 8.57
CA THR A 136 4.31 -6.56 7.57
C THR A 136 5.67 -6.21 7.00
N PHE A 137 5.88 -6.55 5.74
CA PHE A 137 7.04 -6.12 4.97
C PHE A 137 6.72 -4.77 4.34
N TYR A 138 7.66 -3.84 4.39
CA TYR A 138 7.47 -2.49 3.90
C TYR A 138 8.77 -1.91 3.35
N THR A 139 8.65 -0.83 2.60
CA THR A 139 9.82 -0.09 2.11
C THR A 139 10.31 0.85 3.17
N GLY A 140 11.57 0.71 3.59
CA GLY A 140 12.26 1.70 4.40
C GLY A 140 12.98 2.70 3.52
N ASN A 141 12.57 3.97 3.58
CA ASN A 141 13.15 5.06 2.81
C ASN A 141 14.08 5.89 3.70
N LYS A 142 15.35 5.96 3.32
CA LYS A 142 16.33 6.77 4.00
C LYS A 142 16.22 8.25 3.62
N TYR A 143 16.26 9.11 4.61
CA TYR A 143 16.28 10.55 4.36
C TYR A 143 17.66 11.00 3.86
N GLN A 144 17.71 11.63 2.69
CA GLN A 144 18.95 12.15 2.07
C GLN A 144 20.12 11.12 2.07
N PRO A 145 19.95 9.95 1.44
CA PRO A 145 21.00 8.93 1.42
C PRO A 145 22.23 9.45 0.68
N THR A 146 23.40 9.10 1.18
CA THR A 146 24.67 9.35 0.47
C THR A 146 24.81 8.41 -0.73
N SER A 147 25.79 8.67 -1.61
CA SER A 147 26.02 7.82 -2.78
C SER A 147 26.42 6.37 -2.44
N SER A 148 26.86 6.09 -1.23
CA SER A 148 27.22 4.75 -0.75
C SER A 148 26.09 4.04 -0.03
N GLU A 149 25.00 4.71 0.33
CA GLU A 149 23.89 4.14 1.04
C GLU A 149 22.76 3.70 0.10
N ASN A 150 21.93 2.77 0.57
CA ASN A 150 20.67 2.42 -0.10
C ASN A 150 19.59 3.44 0.28
N GLY A 151 19.00 4.09 -0.73
CA GLY A 151 17.87 4.97 -0.54
C GLY A 151 16.62 4.21 -0.11
N GLN A 152 16.45 3.02 -0.68
CA GLN A 152 15.31 2.12 -0.40
C GLN A 152 15.80 0.70 -0.09
N VAL A 153 15.17 0.08 0.91
CA VAL A 153 15.38 -1.32 1.28
C VAL A 153 14.05 -1.92 1.74
N VAL A 154 13.91 -3.24 1.68
CA VAL A 154 12.80 -3.89 2.35
C VAL A 154 13.14 -4.12 3.82
N MET A 155 12.20 -3.75 4.67
CA MET A 155 12.21 -3.97 6.12
C MET A 155 10.95 -4.70 6.54
N TYR A 156 10.86 -5.13 7.81
CA TYR A 156 9.62 -5.68 8.33
C TYR A 156 9.38 -5.32 9.80
N ALA A 157 8.12 -5.38 10.18
CA ALA A 157 7.66 -5.38 11.56
C ALA A 157 6.84 -6.65 11.81
N THR A 158 6.77 -7.06 13.07
CA THR A 158 5.98 -8.22 13.50
C THR A 158 5.00 -7.88 14.60
N SER A 159 3.90 -8.64 14.65
CA SER A 159 2.88 -8.51 15.70
C SER A 159 2.30 -9.88 16.06
N PRO A 160 2.06 -10.18 17.35
CA PRO A 160 1.34 -11.38 17.75
C PRO A 160 -0.19 -11.22 17.69
N ASP A 161 -0.71 -10.00 17.61
CA ASP A 161 -2.12 -9.69 17.83
C ASP A 161 -2.71 -8.65 16.86
N PHE A 162 -1.95 -8.27 15.85
CA PHE A 162 -2.25 -7.19 14.90
C PHE A 162 -2.45 -5.80 15.53
N LYS A 163 -2.11 -5.62 16.80
CA LYS A 163 -2.26 -4.35 17.56
C LYS A 163 -0.92 -3.82 18.02
N THR A 164 -0.09 -4.70 18.53
CA THR A 164 1.23 -4.35 19.06
C THR A 164 2.29 -4.77 18.06
N TRP A 165 2.95 -3.80 17.44
CA TRP A 165 3.95 -4.05 16.40
C TRP A 165 5.36 -3.75 16.90
N THR A 166 6.30 -4.56 16.44
CA THR A 166 7.74 -4.41 16.72
C THR A 166 8.49 -4.30 15.40
N ASN A 167 9.08 -3.14 15.14
CA ASN A 167 9.90 -2.91 13.96
C ASN A 167 11.24 -3.65 14.09
N ASN A 168 11.61 -4.43 13.08
CA ASN A 168 12.94 -5.02 13.00
C ASN A 168 13.87 -4.09 12.22
N ARG A 169 14.56 -3.20 12.94
CA ARG A 169 15.50 -2.23 12.36
C ARG A 169 16.91 -2.79 12.13
N THR A 170 17.10 -4.09 12.27
CA THR A 170 18.37 -4.78 11.96
C THR A 170 18.31 -5.60 10.68
N PHE A 171 17.11 -5.86 10.17
CA PHE A 171 16.91 -6.55 8.91
C PHE A 171 16.79 -5.53 7.78
N TYR A 172 17.62 -5.71 6.76
CA TYR A 172 17.58 -4.94 5.50
C TYR A 172 17.80 -5.87 4.32
N LEU A 173 16.75 -6.12 3.52
CA LEU A 173 16.92 -6.72 2.21
C LEU A 173 17.25 -5.62 1.21
N LYS A 174 18.40 -5.73 0.56
CA LYS A 174 19.00 -4.69 -0.29
C LYS A 174 19.09 -5.16 -1.73
N GLY A 175 18.66 -4.34 -2.66
CA GLY A 175 18.69 -4.68 -4.08
C GLY A 175 20.10 -4.66 -4.70
N ASP A 176 20.99 -3.80 -4.23
CA ASP A 176 22.33 -3.63 -4.80
C ASP A 176 23.22 -4.88 -4.64
N THR A 177 22.97 -5.71 -3.66
CA THR A 177 23.67 -7.00 -3.50
C THR A 177 23.42 -7.97 -4.64
N ASP A 178 22.26 -7.86 -5.31
CA ASP A 178 21.80 -8.74 -6.38
C ASP A 178 21.77 -8.05 -7.75
N GLY A 179 22.40 -6.86 -7.82
CA GLY A 179 22.53 -6.08 -9.05
C GLY A 179 21.29 -5.30 -9.44
N TYR A 180 20.41 -5.01 -8.47
CA TYR A 180 19.26 -4.12 -8.63
C TYR A 180 19.59 -2.69 -8.19
N SER A 181 18.66 -1.76 -8.42
CA SER A 181 18.78 -0.40 -7.97
C SER A 181 18.77 -0.31 -6.44
N LYS A 182 19.61 0.54 -5.88
CA LYS A 182 19.58 0.86 -4.45
C LYS A 182 18.65 2.00 -4.08
N ASN A 183 18.11 2.72 -5.08
CA ASN A 183 17.20 3.84 -4.89
C ASN A 183 15.78 3.54 -5.36
N ASP A 184 15.62 2.44 -6.12
CA ASP A 184 14.33 1.94 -6.61
C ASP A 184 14.24 0.45 -6.22
N PHE A 185 13.94 0.19 -4.95
CA PHE A 185 13.80 -1.16 -4.41
C PHE A 185 12.72 -1.14 -3.33
N ARG A 186 11.46 -1.32 -3.76
CA ARG A 186 10.29 -1.00 -2.93
C ARG A 186 9.09 -1.91 -3.17
N ASP A 187 8.05 -1.68 -2.40
CA ASP A 187 6.72 -2.28 -2.47
C ASP A 187 6.76 -3.81 -2.39
N PRO A 188 7.34 -4.39 -1.32
CA PRO A 188 7.40 -5.84 -1.18
C PRO A 188 6.00 -6.43 -1.05
N PHE A 189 5.68 -7.39 -1.90
CA PHE A 189 4.48 -8.23 -1.79
C PHE A 189 4.89 -9.66 -1.45
N VAL A 190 4.36 -10.18 -0.34
CA VAL A 190 4.71 -11.51 0.18
C VAL A 190 3.51 -12.43 0.16
N PHE A 191 3.70 -13.64 -0.37
CA PHE A 191 2.68 -14.69 -0.43
C PHE A 191 3.29 -16.07 -0.20
N GLU A 192 2.47 -17.04 0.15
CA GLU A 192 2.87 -18.44 0.23
C GLU A 192 2.67 -19.11 -1.14
N GLY A 193 3.73 -19.69 -1.69
CA GLY A 193 3.70 -20.38 -2.97
C GLY A 193 3.20 -21.81 -2.85
N GLU A 194 2.83 -22.43 -3.98
CA GLU A 194 2.43 -23.83 -4.04
C GLU A 194 3.56 -24.79 -3.67
N ASP A 195 4.81 -24.35 -3.72
CA ASP A 195 6.00 -25.09 -3.27
C ASP A 195 6.19 -25.11 -1.75
N GLY A 196 5.29 -24.45 -1.00
CA GLY A 196 5.33 -24.34 0.46
C GLY A 196 6.39 -23.38 0.98
N LYS A 197 6.95 -22.53 0.12
CA LYS A 197 7.82 -21.42 0.52
C LYS A 197 7.06 -20.10 0.49
N TYR A 198 7.60 -19.14 1.19
CA TYR A 198 7.20 -17.76 1.05
C TYR A 198 7.95 -17.11 -0.12
N HIS A 199 7.24 -16.41 -0.96
CA HIS A 199 7.75 -15.63 -2.08
C HIS A 199 7.58 -14.16 -1.78
N MET A 200 8.55 -13.35 -2.17
CA MET A 200 8.47 -11.89 -2.09
C MET A 200 8.78 -11.32 -3.47
N LEU A 201 7.86 -10.53 -3.99
CA LEU A 201 8.09 -9.72 -5.18
C LEU A 201 8.44 -8.30 -4.76
N VAL A 202 9.48 -7.73 -5.37
CA VAL A 202 9.94 -6.37 -5.08
C VAL A 202 10.04 -5.60 -6.37
N SER A 203 9.39 -4.44 -6.43
CA SER A 203 9.49 -3.50 -7.55
C SER A 203 10.86 -2.86 -7.57
N THR A 204 11.56 -3.00 -8.70
CA THR A 204 12.93 -2.47 -8.83
C THR A 204 13.34 -2.25 -10.28
N THR A 205 14.59 -1.83 -10.49
CA THR A 205 15.19 -1.73 -11.82
C THR A 205 16.47 -2.56 -11.92
N LYS A 206 16.68 -3.16 -13.09
CA LYS A 206 17.91 -3.89 -13.45
C LYS A 206 18.33 -3.50 -14.85
N SER A 207 19.56 -3.03 -14.99
CA SER A 207 20.12 -2.58 -16.29
C SER A 207 19.23 -1.56 -17.02
N GLY A 208 18.63 -0.63 -16.27
CA GLY A 208 17.77 0.44 -16.82
C GLY A 208 16.34 0.01 -17.17
N LYS A 209 15.94 -1.24 -16.85
CA LYS A 209 14.58 -1.74 -17.08
C LYS A 209 13.88 -1.96 -15.76
N GLY A 210 12.57 -1.65 -15.71
CA GLY A 210 11.72 -2.03 -14.59
C GLY A 210 11.55 -3.54 -14.54
N VAL A 211 11.70 -4.12 -13.35
CA VAL A 211 11.54 -5.55 -13.09
C VAL A 211 10.83 -5.78 -11.76
N LEU A 212 10.21 -6.93 -11.61
CA LEU A 212 9.90 -7.51 -10.31
C LEU A 212 11.00 -8.50 -9.97
N ALA A 213 11.76 -8.20 -8.91
CA ALA A 213 12.71 -9.14 -8.33
C ALA A 213 11.98 -10.13 -7.45
N GLU A 214 12.39 -11.39 -7.47
CA GLU A 214 11.83 -12.44 -6.63
C GLU A 214 12.84 -12.92 -5.60
N TYR A 215 12.35 -13.08 -4.39
CA TYR A 215 13.06 -13.69 -3.27
C TYR A 215 12.20 -14.79 -2.68
N THR A 216 12.83 -15.84 -2.15
CA THR A 216 12.14 -16.95 -1.49
C THR A 216 12.66 -17.16 -0.07
N SER A 217 11.77 -17.64 0.80
CA SER A 217 12.10 -17.91 2.21
C SER A 217 11.30 -19.10 2.74
N THR A 218 11.83 -19.79 3.73
CA THR A 218 11.10 -20.81 4.50
C THR A 218 10.66 -20.32 5.88
N ASP A 219 11.15 -19.15 6.30
CA ASP A 219 10.96 -18.64 7.67
C ASP A 219 10.55 -17.15 7.75
N MET A 220 10.46 -16.45 6.60
CA MET A 220 10.24 -15.00 6.47
C MET A 220 11.34 -14.13 7.11
N LYS A 221 12.42 -14.71 7.62
CA LYS A 221 13.53 -14.01 8.31
C LYS A 221 14.79 -14.00 7.46
N SER A 222 14.98 -15.03 6.66
CA SER A 222 16.08 -15.17 5.73
C SER A 222 15.55 -15.33 4.32
N TRP A 223 16.02 -14.50 3.39
CA TRP A 223 15.53 -14.46 2.02
C TRP A 223 16.66 -14.76 1.04
N GLU A 224 16.38 -15.65 0.09
CA GLU A 224 17.29 -16.04 -0.98
C GLU A 224 16.82 -15.41 -2.29
N HIS A 225 17.74 -14.80 -3.02
CA HIS A 225 17.44 -14.23 -4.33
C HIS A 225 17.10 -15.34 -5.34
N ALA A 226 15.88 -15.34 -5.85
CA ALA A 226 15.40 -16.32 -6.83
C ALA A 226 15.57 -15.84 -8.29
N GLY A 227 15.71 -14.55 -8.51
CA GLY A 227 15.93 -14.00 -9.83
C GLY A 227 14.99 -12.82 -10.19
N VAL A 228 14.77 -12.67 -11.48
CA VAL A 228 13.78 -11.73 -12.01
C VAL A 228 12.50 -12.51 -12.29
N PHE A 229 11.43 -12.22 -11.55
CA PHE A 229 10.11 -12.80 -11.78
C PHE A 229 9.50 -12.31 -13.09
N MET A 230 9.54 -10.99 -13.30
CA MET A 230 8.99 -10.37 -14.49
C MET A 230 9.81 -9.16 -14.92
N THR A 231 10.05 -9.01 -16.24
CA THR A 231 10.61 -7.81 -16.84
C THR A 231 9.50 -7.02 -17.50
N MET A 232 9.43 -5.73 -17.23
CA MET A 232 8.43 -4.85 -17.82
C MET A 232 8.68 -4.62 -19.30
N MET A 233 7.62 -4.62 -20.14
CA MET A 233 7.71 -4.51 -21.59
C MET A 233 8.20 -3.13 -22.06
N TRP A 234 8.00 -2.11 -21.25
CA TRP A 234 8.39 -0.73 -21.54
C TRP A 234 9.38 -0.32 -20.46
N ASP A 235 10.38 0.43 -20.72
CA ASP A 235 11.38 0.92 -19.74
C ASP A 235 10.72 1.73 -18.61
N ARG A 236 9.66 1.17 -18.02
CA ARG A 236 8.84 1.75 -16.97
C ARG A 236 8.99 0.96 -15.70
N PHE A 237 8.91 1.66 -14.62
CA PHE A 237 8.84 1.11 -13.28
C PHE A 237 7.36 0.85 -12.95
N TYR A 238 7.05 -0.31 -12.38
CA TYR A 238 5.73 -0.64 -11.84
C TYR A 238 5.83 -0.69 -10.33
N GLU A 239 4.79 -0.24 -9.66
CA GLU A 239 4.70 -0.19 -8.21
C GLU A 239 3.58 -1.08 -7.71
N CYS A 240 3.63 -1.42 -6.41
CA CYS A 240 2.58 -2.13 -5.69
C CYS A 240 2.16 -3.44 -6.37
N PRO A 241 3.08 -4.43 -6.55
CA PRO A 241 2.71 -5.73 -7.09
C PRO A 241 1.69 -6.42 -6.17
N ASP A 242 0.78 -7.18 -6.80
CA ASP A 242 -0.20 -8.04 -6.14
C ASP A 242 -0.40 -9.29 -7.00
N VAL A 243 -0.60 -10.49 -6.40
CA VAL A 243 -0.78 -11.78 -7.08
C VAL A 243 -1.84 -12.64 -6.41
#